data_bf433b95ee7a9a15b3b785a3e5f0c9a3
#
_entry.id   bf433b95ee7a9a15b3b785a3e5f0c9a3
#
_cell.length_a   1.000
_cell.length_b   1.000
_cell.length_c   1.000
_cell.angle_alpha   90.00
_cell.angle_beta   90.00
_cell.angle_gamma   90.00
#
_symmetry.space_group_name_H-M   'P 1'
#
loop_
_entity.id
_entity.type
_entity.pdbx_description
1 polymer ?
#
loop_
_entity_poly.entity_id
_entity_poly.type
_entity_poly.pdbx_seq_one_letter_code
_entity_poly.pdbx_strand_id
1 'polypeptide(L)'
;MMCDLVKAGALIGIQEYLVPDSLLNIVSPYFKYKADSLHLTEIYYYWGEIARHSNFLLEAVEYFTLCTQYNNDVYDLRELNFYLNNFKGQVYHTKHMMKEEKEAKLAALSLARKLNNPSLIAEAYSELTHYYARTNDGDESIPLLKTASMKGYSGSLQARLLFLLSEKYADKHMSDSARIYALQIPHLYQDSVDYLLGKIHSDLQQIDSARFYLNRSSQSNNPFICLKTYRQLTDLNIRTGSLNGVSDCLERLTHYQAQIDSIAYNEDLAQIENVDKLRKTIRDSEVAEA
;
A
#
# COMPACT_ATOMS: atom_id res chain seq x y z
N MET A 1 23.32 -27.61 14.69
CA MET A 1 22.39 -27.49 13.53
C MET A 1 20.93 -27.36 13.94
N MET A 2 20.28 -28.45 14.49
CA MET A 2 18.88 -28.35 14.94
C MET A 2 18.68 -27.28 16.03
N CYS A 3 19.55 -27.27 17.06
CA CYS A 3 19.48 -26.28 18.14
C CYS A 3 19.62 -24.83 17.60
N ASP A 4 20.47 -24.64 16.60
CA ASP A 4 20.70 -23.31 15.99
C ASP A 4 19.51 -22.86 15.19
N LEU A 5 18.84 -23.76 14.46
CA LEU A 5 17.60 -23.46 13.74
C LEU A 5 16.46 -23.06 14.70
N VAL A 6 16.27 -23.85 15.79
CA VAL A 6 15.28 -23.54 16.83
C VAL A 6 15.59 -22.21 17.51
N LYS A 7 16.86 -21.91 17.78
CA LYS A 7 17.30 -20.65 18.35
C LYS A 7 17.01 -19.48 17.40
N ALA A 8 17.30 -19.63 16.10
CA ALA A 8 16.99 -18.62 15.10
C ALA A 8 15.49 -18.29 15.05
N GLY A 9 14.63 -19.32 15.02
CA GLY A 9 13.19 -19.14 15.05
C GLY A 9 12.68 -18.43 16.31
N ALA A 10 13.23 -18.78 17.49
CA ALA A 10 12.86 -18.14 18.74
C ALA A 10 13.26 -16.65 18.78
N LEU A 11 14.44 -16.31 18.26
CA LEU A 11 14.91 -14.91 18.18
C LEU A 11 14.07 -14.08 17.21
N ILE A 12 13.70 -14.63 16.06
CA ILE A 12 12.78 -13.96 15.11
C ILE A 12 11.42 -13.73 15.76
N GLY A 13 10.93 -14.67 16.54
CA GLY A 13 9.68 -14.54 17.28
C GLY A 13 9.66 -13.38 18.29
N ILE A 14 10.82 -12.92 18.77
CA ILE A 14 10.98 -11.73 19.63
C ILE A 14 11.51 -10.50 18.86
N GLN A 15 11.46 -10.54 17.54
CA GLN A 15 11.88 -9.45 16.63
C GLN A 15 13.40 -9.14 16.69
N GLU A 16 14.23 -10.12 17.00
CA GLU A 16 15.68 -10.04 16.88
C GLU A 16 16.11 -10.71 15.55
N TYR A 17 16.71 -9.93 14.62
CA TYR A 17 16.94 -10.39 13.24
C TYR A 17 18.42 -10.58 12.86
N LEU A 18 19.36 -10.02 13.61
CA LEU A 18 20.79 -10.05 13.27
C LEU A 18 21.43 -11.42 13.55
N VAL A 19 21.25 -11.91 14.78
CA VAL A 19 21.79 -13.22 15.19
C VAL A 19 21.17 -14.39 14.41
N PRO A 20 19.83 -14.40 14.13
CA PRO A 20 19.23 -15.42 13.29
C PRO A 20 19.82 -15.54 11.90
N ASP A 21 20.15 -14.43 11.22
CA ASP A 21 20.73 -14.48 9.88
C ASP A 21 22.07 -15.24 9.87
N SER A 22 22.97 -14.93 10.79
CA SER A 22 24.23 -15.64 10.96
C SER A 22 24.02 -17.13 11.25
N LEU A 23 23.07 -17.49 12.15
CA LEU A 23 22.75 -18.88 12.46
C LEU A 23 22.20 -19.64 11.25
N LEU A 24 21.30 -19.02 10.49
CA LEU A 24 20.70 -19.62 9.29
C LEU A 24 21.76 -19.86 8.20
N ASN A 25 22.72 -18.94 8.03
CA ASN A 25 23.84 -19.11 7.11
C ASN A 25 24.73 -20.30 7.48
N ILE A 26 24.89 -20.59 8.77
CA ILE A 26 25.67 -21.76 9.26
C ILE A 26 24.92 -23.07 9.01
N VAL A 27 23.61 -23.11 9.25
CA VAL A 27 22.83 -24.36 9.21
C VAL A 27 22.33 -24.74 7.83
N SER A 28 22.05 -23.75 6.96
CA SER A 28 21.43 -23.97 5.65
C SER A 28 22.23 -24.90 4.73
N PRO A 29 23.56 -24.85 4.62
CA PRO A 29 24.32 -25.79 3.79
C PRO A 29 24.15 -27.26 4.21
N TYR A 30 24.03 -27.52 5.51
CA TYR A 30 23.81 -28.86 6.01
C TYR A 30 22.44 -29.41 5.56
N PHE A 31 21.35 -28.63 5.70
CA PHE A 31 20.01 -29.08 5.31
C PHE A 31 19.85 -29.14 3.78
N LYS A 32 20.53 -28.29 3.03
CA LYS A 32 20.62 -28.38 1.56
C LYS A 32 21.33 -29.68 1.13
N TYR A 33 22.44 -30.02 1.76
CA TYR A 33 23.17 -31.27 1.49
C TYR A 33 22.33 -32.50 1.79
N LYS A 34 21.51 -32.47 2.86
CA LYS A 34 20.62 -33.57 3.26
C LYS A 34 19.33 -33.62 2.43
N ALA A 35 19.07 -32.63 1.57
CA ALA A 35 17.79 -32.45 0.85
C ALA A 35 16.57 -32.48 1.79
N ASP A 36 16.73 -31.92 2.99
CA ASP A 36 15.71 -31.92 4.04
C ASP A 36 14.70 -30.79 3.80
N SER A 37 13.65 -31.12 3.06
CA SER A 37 12.61 -30.16 2.64
C SER A 37 11.92 -29.50 3.82
N LEU A 38 11.70 -30.21 4.93
CA LEU A 38 11.02 -29.68 6.12
C LEU A 38 11.80 -28.49 6.71
N HIS A 39 13.08 -28.72 7.04
CA HIS A 39 13.91 -27.67 7.63
C HIS A 39 14.31 -26.59 6.64
N LEU A 40 14.40 -26.89 5.34
CA LEU A 40 14.57 -25.87 4.32
C LEU A 40 13.36 -24.95 4.21
N THR A 41 12.13 -25.46 4.39
CA THR A 41 10.92 -24.63 4.47
C THR A 41 11.01 -23.61 5.62
N GLU A 42 11.42 -24.07 6.82
CA GLU A 42 11.60 -23.19 7.99
C GLU A 42 12.70 -22.15 7.76
N ILE A 43 13.86 -22.57 7.23
CA ILE A 43 14.99 -21.68 6.93
C ILE A 43 14.57 -20.57 5.96
N TYR A 44 13.91 -20.92 4.85
CA TYR A 44 13.46 -19.93 3.88
C TYR A 44 12.35 -19.03 4.42
N TYR A 45 11.48 -19.55 5.29
CA TYR A 45 10.51 -18.72 6.00
C TYR A 45 11.21 -17.66 6.86
N TYR A 46 12.20 -18.08 7.66
CA TYR A 46 12.94 -17.16 8.54
C TYR A 46 13.74 -16.11 7.77
N TRP A 47 14.42 -16.50 6.68
CA TRP A 47 15.07 -15.51 5.82
C TRP A 47 14.09 -14.55 5.17
N GLY A 48 12.93 -15.03 4.77
CA GLY A 48 11.84 -14.17 4.26
C GLY A 48 11.39 -13.15 5.30
N GLU A 49 11.23 -13.53 6.56
CA GLU A 49 10.88 -12.63 7.66
C GLU A 49 11.99 -11.60 7.94
N ILE A 50 13.25 -12.01 7.94
CA ILE A 50 14.40 -11.10 8.11
C ILE A 50 14.41 -10.08 6.97
N ALA A 51 14.30 -10.52 5.73
CA ALA A 51 14.29 -9.66 4.55
C ALA A 51 13.11 -8.68 4.58
N ARG A 52 11.92 -9.15 4.97
CA ARG A 52 10.72 -8.32 5.10
C ARG A 52 10.90 -7.20 6.14
N HIS A 53 11.43 -7.53 7.32
CA HIS A 53 11.69 -6.55 8.36
C HIS A 53 12.81 -5.57 8.03
N SER A 54 13.75 -6.00 7.19
CA SER A 54 14.83 -5.15 6.66
C SER A 54 14.40 -4.34 5.42
N ASN A 55 13.13 -4.46 5.02
CA ASN A 55 12.56 -3.83 3.82
C ASN A 55 13.21 -4.27 2.49
N PHE A 56 13.83 -5.45 2.46
CA PHE A 56 14.33 -6.09 1.25
C PHE A 56 13.20 -6.89 0.56
N LEU A 57 12.24 -6.18 -0.03
CA LEU A 57 11.01 -6.80 -0.54
C LEU A 57 11.26 -7.85 -1.62
N LEU A 58 12.26 -7.66 -2.47
CA LEU A 58 12.59 -8.60 -3.55
C LEU A 58 13.11 -9.91 -2.96
N GLU A 59 14.08 -9.82 -2.05
CA GLU A 59 14.65 -10.96 -1.34
C GLU A 59 13.58 -11.68 -0.50
N ALA A 60 12.69 -10.95 0.17
CA ALA A 60 11.56 -11.52 0.89
C ALA A 60 10.65 -12.34 -0.04
N VAL A 61 10.35 -11.83 -1.23
CA VAL A 61 9.56 -12.56 -2.24
C VAL A 61 10.30 -13.82 -2.70
N GLU A 62 11.61 -13.76 -2.92
CA GLU A 62 12.42 -14.92 -3.31
C GLU A 62 12.41 -16.00 -2.21
N TYR A 63 12.71 -15.62 -0.98
CA TYR A 63 12.75 -16.57 0.14
C TYR A 63 11.38 -17.18 0.44
N PHE A 64 10.30 -16.40 0.47
CA PHE A 64 8.96 -16.94 0.66
C PHE A 64 8.51 -17.82 -0.52
N THR A 65 8.97 -17.53 -1.74
CA THR A 65 8.72 -18.40 -2.90
C THR A 65 9.44 -19.76 -2.72
N LEU A 66 10.71 -19.74 -2.30
CA LEU A 66 11.45 -20.97 -1.97
C LEU A 66 10.80 -21.73 -0.81
N CYS A 67 10.37 -21.03 0.24
CA CYS A 67 9.61 -21.63 1.34
C CYS A 67 8.38 -22.40 0.81
N THR A 68 7.59 -21.82 -0.08
CA THR A 68 6.43 -22.51 -0.65
C THR A 68 6.80 -23.70 -1.54
N GLN A 69 7.94 -23.66 -2.23
CA GLN A 69 8.43 -24.75 -3.08
C GLN A 69 8.90 -25.97 -2.27
N TYR A 70 9.52 -25.73 -1.11
CA TYR A 70 10.03 -26.81 -0.25
C TYR A 70 9.00 -27.38 0.71
N ASN A 71 7.83 -26.75 0.86
CA ASN A 71 6.86 -27.10 1.91
C ASN A 71 6.31 -28.52 1.84
N ASN A 72 6.17 -29.11 0.65
CA ASN A 72 5.61 -30.47 0.46
C ASN A 72 4.31 -30.71 1.28
N ASP A 73 3.43 -29.70 1.37
CA ASP A 73 2.16 -29.74 2.11
C ASP A 73 2.27 -30.01 3.63
N VAL A 74 3.45 -29.81 4.22
CA VAL A 74 3.67 -30.03 5.66
C VAL A 74 3.05 -28.93 6.51
N TYR A 75 3.21 -27.67 6.09
CA TYR A 75 2.66 -26.51 6.78
C TYR A 75 1.51 -25.89 6.02
N ASP A 76 0.54 -25.34 6.74
CA ASP A 76 -0.50 -24.50 6.15
C ASP A 76 0.08 -23.11 5.84
N LEU A 77 0.49 -22.92 4.60
CA LEU A 77 1.09 -21.67 4.14
C LEU A 77 0.08 -20.68 3.54
N ARG A 78 -1.23 -20.82 3.78
CA ARG A 78 -2.24 -19.92 3.18
C ARG A 78 -2.05 -18.47 3.62
N GLU A 79 -1.72 -18.23 4.87
CA GLU A 79 -1.42 -16.89 5.39
C GLU A 79 -0.12 -16.34 4.80
N LEU A 80 0.93 -17.15 4.74
CA LEU A 80 2.18 -16.80 4.06
C LEU A 80 1.94 -16.43 2.59
N ASN A 81 1.14 -17.21 1.89
CA ASN A 81 0.77 -16.91 0.50
C ASN A 81 -0.01 -15.60 0.35
N PHE A 82 -0.79 -15.20 1.36
CA PHE A 82 -1.40 -13.87 1.40
C PHE A 82 -0.33 -12.77 1.43
N TYR A 83 0.61 -12.84 2.37
CA TYR A 83 1.70 -11.86 2.47
C TYR A 83 2.60 -11.88 1.24
N LEU A 84 2.94 -13.05 0.72
CA LEU A 84 3.73 -13.19 -0.51
C LEU A 84 3.07 -12.46 -1.71
N ASN A 85 1.76 -12.56 -1.86
CA ASN A 85 1.06 -11.84 -2.92
C ASN A 85 1.02 -10.32 -2.67
N ASN A 86 0.88 -9.87 -1.42
CA ASN A 86 0.98 -8.45 -1.07
C ASN A 86 2.37 -7.89 -1.41
N PHE A 87 3.45 -8.60 -1.03
CA PHE A 87 4.82 -8.17 -1.33
C PHE A 87 5.11 -8.17 -2.84
N LYS A 88 4.64 -9.20 -3.57
CA LYS A 88 4.69 -9.18 -5.04
C LYS A 88 3.98 -7.95 -5.61
N GLY A 89 2.80 -7.62 -5.09
CA GLY A 89 2.07 -6.42 -5.48
C GLY A 89 2.89 -5.13 -5.25
N GLN A 90 3.60 -5.01 -4.13
CA GLN A 90 4.47 -3.87 -3.84
C GLN A 90 5.68 -3.83 -4.79
N VAL A 91 6.35 -4.96 -5.04
CA VAL A 91 7.45 -5.06 -6.01
C VAL A 91 6.99 -4.69 -7.42
N TYR A 92 5.84 -5.17 -7.85
CA TYR A 92 5.27 -4.81 -9.16
C TYR A 92 4.91 -3.33 -9.24
N HIS A 93 4.44 -2.75 -8.14
CA HIS A 93 4.20 -1.31 -8.03
C HIS A 93 5.47 -0.50 -8.31
N THR A 94 6.58 -0.80 -7.62
CA THR A 94 7.87 -0.09 -7.81
C THR A 94 8.43 -0.24 -9.22
N LYS A 95 8.09 -1.34 -9.92
CA LYS A 95 8.48 -1.61 -11.30
C LYS A 95 7.46 -1.11 -12.34
N HIS A 96 6.41 -0.42 -11.93
CA HIS A 96 5.32 0.07 -12.79
C HIS A 96 4.60 -1.03 -13.60
N MET A 97 4.59 -2.26 -13.09
CA MET A 97 3.93 -3.43 -13.69
C MET A 97 2.48 -3.51 -13.21
N MET A 98 1.62 -2.64 -13.76
CA MET A 98 0.27 -2.40 -13.23
C MET A 98 -0.64 -3.62 -13.29
N LYS A 99 -0.51 -4.45 -14.33
CA LYS A 99 -1.34 -5.65 -14.49
C LYS A 99 -0.99 -6.71 -13.46
N GLU A 100 0.29 -6.99 -13.30
CA GLU A 100 0.83 -7.96 -12.35
C GLU A 100 0.58 -7.50 -10.90
N GLU A 101 0.68 -6.19 -10.63
CA GLU A 101 0.32 -5.60 -9.34
C GLU A 101 -1.15 -5.89 -8.99
N LYS A 102 -2.06 -5.66 -9.94
CA LYS A 102 -3.50 -5.92 -9.76
C LYS A 102 -3.76 -7.39 -9.48
N GLU A 103 -3.21 -8.27 -10.30
CA GLU A 103 -3.39 -9.72 -10.16
C GLU A 103 -2.91 -10.22 -8.79
N ALA A 104 -1.74 -9.75 -8.33
CA ALA A 104 -1.19 -10.11 -7.03
C ALA A 104 -2.08 -9.61 -5.86
N LYS A 105 -2.54 -8.35 -5.90
CA LYS A 105 -3.41 -7.80 -4.86
C LYS A 105 -4.80 -8.47 -4.82
N LEU A 106 -5.36 -8.85 -5.96
CA LEU A 106 -6.61 -9.60 -6.02
C LEU A 106 -6.44 -11.05 -5.52
N ALA A 107 -5.29 -11.68 -5.79
CA ALA A 107 -4.96 -12.99 -5.26
C ALA A 107 -4.85 -12.96 -3.72
N ALA A 108 -4.20 -11.93 -3.16
CA ALA A 108 -4.15 -11.71 -1.71
C ALA A 108 -5.56 -11.57 -1.11
N LEU A 109 -6.44 -10.75 -1.69
CA LEU A 109 -7.83 -10.62 -1.23
C LEU A 109 -8.58 -11.96 -1.28
N SER A 110 -8.40 -12.75 -2.34
CA SER A 110 -9.00 -14.08 -2.47
C SER A 110 -8.57 -15.01 -1.35
N LEU A 111 -7.26 -15.02 -1.02
CA LEU A 111 -6.70 -15.82 0.08
C LEU A 111 -7.23 -15.35 1.45
N ALA A 112 -7.25 -14.05 1.71
CA ALA A 112 -7.80 -13.48 2.94
C ALA A 112 -9.25 -13.88 3.17
N ARG A 113 -10.07 -13.89 2.10
CA ARG A 113 -11.46 -14.34 2.16
C ARG A 113 -11.57 -15.85 2.44
N LYS A 114 -10.72 -16.69 1.82
CA LYS A 114 -10.68 -18.14 2.09
C LYS A 114 -10.26 -18.46 3.52
N LEU A 115 -9.36 -17.65 4.09
CA LEU A 115 -8.94 -17.74 5.49
C LEU A 115 -10.03 -17.25 6.44
N ASN A 116 -11.03 -16.53 5.94
CA ASN A 116 -12.07 -15.87 6.72
C ASN A 116 -11.50 -14.98 7.85
N ASN A 117 -10.35 -14.33 7.60
CA ASN A 117 -9.67 -13.47 8.56
C ASN A 117 -10.00 -12.00 8.28
N PRO A 118 -10.80 -11.33 9.15
CA PRO A 118 -11.22 -9.94 8.92
C PRO A 118 -10.06 -8.94 8.82
N SER A 119 -8.97 -9.18 9.56
CA SER A 119 -7.78 -8.31 9.54
C SER A 119 -7.08 -8.38 8.18
N LEU A 120 -6.83 -9.59 7.67
CA LEU A 120 -6.21 -9.77 6.36
C LEU A 120 -7.11 -9.26 5.22
N ILE A 121 -8.43 -9.40 5.35
CA ILE A 121 -9.39 -8.85 4.39
C ILE A 121 -9.31 -7.32 4.38
N ALA A 122 -9.24 -6.68 5.55
CA ALA A 122 -9.10 -5.22 5.66
C ALA A 122 -7.78 -4.72 5.06
N GLU A 123 -6.68 -5.42 5.34
CA GLU A 123 -5.36 -5.14 4.76
C GLU A 123 -5.38 -5.25 3.23
N ALA A 124 -5.92 -6.34 2.67
CA ALA A 124 -6.06 -6.51 1.23
C ALA A 124 -6.89 -5.41 0.57
N TYR A 125 -7.97 -4.97 1.21
CA TYR A 125 -8.74 -3.84 0.70
C TYR A 125 -7.97 -2.52 0.81
N SER A 126 -7.19 -2.30 1.87
CA SER A 126 -6.31 -1.14 1.97
C SER A 126 -5.33 -1.08 0.79
N GLU A 127 -4.66 -2.18 0.50
CA GLU A 127 -3.72 -2.29 -0.63
C GLU A 127 -4.40 -2.07 -1.99
N LEU A 128 -5.59 -2.64 -2.20
CA LEU A 128 -6.37 -2.42 -3.42
C LEU A 128 -6.86 -0.98 -3.56
N THR A 129 -7.17 -0.28 -2.46
CA THR A 129 -7.54 1.14 -2.54
C THR A 129 -6.38 2.00 -3.01
N HIS A 130 -5.14 1.69 -2.62
CA HIS A 130 -3.94 2.39 -3.14
C HIS A 130 -3.76 2.15 -4.64
N TYR A 131 -3.98 0.92 -5.12
CA TYR A 131 -3.94 0.61 -6.54
C TYR A 131 -5.02 1.39 -7.31
N TYR A 132 -6.29 1.29 -6.89
CA TYR A 132 -7.41 1.92 -7.60
C TYR A 132 -7.42 3.45 -7.50
N ALA A 133 -6.76 4.05 -6.51
CA ALA A 133 -6.58 5.51 -6.45
C ALA A 133 -5.72 6.05 -7.59
N ARG A 134 -4.82 5.21 -8.17
CA ARG A 134 -3.88 5.59 -9.23
C ARG A 134 -4.34 5.16 -10.62
N THR A 135 -5.31 4.25 -10.70
CA THR A 135 -5.77 3.66 -11.95
C THR A 135 -7.17 4.15 -12.32
N ASN A 136 -7.47 4.10 -13.62
CA ASN A 136 -8.79 4.51 -14.13
C ASN A 136 -9.76 3.32 -14.30
N ASP A 137 -9.58 2.23 -13.53
CA ASP A 137 -10.36 0.98 -13.60
C ASP A 137 -11.75 1.11 -12.93
N GLY A 138 -12.53 2.14 -13.29
CA GLY A 138 -13.81 2.43 -12.64
C GLY A 138 -14.82 1.29 -12.73
N ASP A 139 -14.87 0.56 -13.84
CA ASP A 139 -15.85 -0.53 -14.04
C ASP A 139 -15.61 -1.72 -13.10
N GLU A 140 -14.35 -2.07 -12.87
CA GLU A 140 -14.00 -3.19 -12.00
C GLU A 140 -13.88 -2.78 -10.54
N SER A 141 -13.43 -1.55 -10.27
CA SER A 141 -13.22 -1.07 -8.90
C SER A 141 -14.52 -0.80 -8.14
N ILE A 142 -15.55 -0.24 -8.81
CA ILE A 142 -16.80 0.14 -8.15
C ILE A 142 -17.49 -1.04 -7.44
N PRO A 143 -17.73 -2.21 -8.07
CA PRO A 143 -18.35 -3.34 -7.39
C PRO A 143 -17.55 -3.83 -6.18
N LEU A 144 -16.22 -3.83 -6.30
CA LEU A 144 -15.32 -4.28 -5.24
C LEU A 144 -15.31 -3.28 -4.07
N LEU A 145 -15.14 -1.98 -4.34
CA LEU A 145 -15.15 -0.92 -3.34
C LEU A 145 -16.51 -0.83 -2.63
N LYS A 146 -17.61 -0.99 -3.37
CA LYS A 146 -18.96 -1.03 -2.81
C LYS A 146 -19.12 -2.19 -1.83
N THR A 147 -18.70 -3.40 -2.23
CA THR A 147 -18.75 -4.57 -1.35
C THR A 147 -17.90 -4.37 -0.10
N ALA A 148 -16.72 -3.75 -0.22
CA ALA A 148 -15.85 -3.44 0.90
C ALA A 148 -16.49 -2.41 1.84
N SER A 149 -17.03 -1.31 1.31
CA SER A 149 -17.63 -0.23 2.12
C SER A 149 -18.83 -0.69 2.95
N MET A 150 -19.58 -1.71 2.48
CA MET A 150 -20.70 -2.31 3.22
C MET A 150 -20.28 -3.13 4.44
N LYS A 151 -18.99 -3.47 4.59
CA LYS A 151 -18.48 -4.20 5.76
C LYS A 151 -18.34 -3.34 7.00
N GLY A 152 -18.43 -2.00 6.85
CA GLY A 152 -18.39 -1.08 7.97
C GLY A 152 -17.05 -1.07 8.71
N TYR A 153 -15.94 -1.04 7.98
CA TYR A 153 -14.61 -0.87 8.58
C TYR A 153 -14.55 0.44 9.38
N SER A 154 -13.74 0.46 10.43
CA SER A 154 -13.52 1.67 11.23
C SER A 154 -12.37 2.52 10.71
N GLY A 155 -12.37 3.81 11.06
CA GLY A 155 -11.25 4.71 10.85
C GLY A 155 -10.97 5.07 9.39
N SER A 156 -9.67 5.17 9.06
CA SER A 156 -9.18 5.69 7.77
C SER A 156 -9.52 4.80 6.58
N LEU A 157 -9.61 3.48 6.76
CA LEU A 157 -9.96 2.57 5.68
C LEU A 157 -11.36 2.82 5.15
N GLN A 158 -12.36 2.95 6.05
CA GLN A 158 -13.74 3.25 5.64
C GLN A 158 -13.83 4.59 4.90
N ALA A 159 -13.18 5.62 5.42
CA ALA A 159 -13.14 6.94 4.78
C ALA A 159 -12.51 6.86 3.38
N ARG A 160 -11.41 6.12 3.21
CA ARG A 160 -10.73 5.92 1.93
C ARG A 160 -11.58 5.14 0.94
N LEU A 161 -12.27 4.09 1.37
CA LEU A 161 -13.19 3.32 0.53
C LEU A 161 -14.33 4.19 0.01
N LEU A 162 -14.98 4.98 0.89
CA LEU A 162 -16.06 5.89 0.52
C LEU A 162 -15.56 7.02 -0.40
N PHE A 163 -14.38 7.58 -0.13
CA PHE A 163 -13.76 8.60 -0.96
C PHE A 163 -13.54 8.09 -2.40
N LEU A 164 -12.86 6.94 -2.55
CA LEU A 164 -12.61 6.36 -3.86
C LEU A 164 -13.89 5.99 -4.60
N LEU A 165 -14.85 5.42 -3.87
CA LEU A 165 -16.14 5.06 -4.46
C LEU A 165 -16.87 6.29 -4.97
N SER A 166 -16.91 7.37 -4.20
CA SER A 166 -17.46 8.66 -4.63
C SER A 166 -16.72 9.23 -5.85
N GLU A 167 -15.38 9.22 -5.81
CA GLU A 167 -14.55 9.73 -6.90
C GLU A 167 -14.78 8.95 -8.20
N LYS A 168 -14.83 7.60 -8.14
CA LYS A 168 -15.08 6.75 -9.30
C LYS A 168 -16.49 6.94 -9.88
N TYR A 169 -17.51 7.17 -9.04
CA TYR A 169 -18.83 7.52 -9.52
C TYR A 169 -18.88 8.91 -10.18
N ALA A 170 -18.15 9.88 -9.61
CA ALA A 170 -18.03 11.21 -10.22
C ALA A 170 -17.33 11.15 -11.59
N ASP A 171 -16.23 10.38 -11.71
CA ASP A 171 -15.54 10.16 -12.99
C ASP A 171 -16.45 9.56 -14.07
N LYS A 172 -17.49 8.83 -13.67
CA LYS A 172 -18.53 8.28 -14.55
C LYS A 172 -19.73 9.21 -14.73
N HIS A 173 -19.66 10.43 -14.26
CA HIS A 173 -20.76 11.41 -14.29
C HIS A 173 -22.05 10.92 -13.58
N MET A 174 -21.92 9.98 -12.63
CA MET A 174 -23.02 9.49 -11.80
C MET A 174 -23.12 10.32 -10.51
N SER A 175 -23.46 11.60 -10.65
CA SER A 175 -23.39 12.63 -9.59
C SER A 175 -24.19 12.28 -8.33
N ASP A 176 -25.37 11.68 -8.47
CA ASP A 176 -26.21 11.29 -7.32
C ASP A 176 -25.53 10.21 -6.48
N SER A 177 -25.01 9.16 -7.15
CA SER A 177 -24.27 8.10 -6.45
C SER A 177 -23.00 8.64 -5.81
N ALA A 178 -22.24 9.45 -6.53
CA ALA A 178 -21.03 10.08 -5.99
C ALA A 178 -21.34 10.88 -4.71
N ARG A 179 -22.41 11.70 -4.73
CA ARG A 179 -22.84 12.50 -3.59
C ARG A 179 -23.25 11.66 -2.38
N ILE A 180 -23.98 10.55 -2.60
CA ILE A 180 -24.39 9.65 -1.52
C ILE A 180 -23.18 9.10 -0.76
N TYR A 181 -22.14 8.68 -1.48
CA TYR A 181 -20.93 8.15 -0.84
C TYR A 181 -20.05 9.23 -0.23
N ALA A 182 -19.95 10.42 -0.85
CA ALA A 182 -19.23 11.56 -0.28
C ALA A 182 -19.77 11.94 1.10
N LEU A 183 -21.10 12.02 1.24
CA LEU A 183 -21.76 12.41 2.49
C LEU A 183 -21.71 11.35 3.59
N GLN A 184 -21.31 10.13 3.29
CA GLN A 184 -21.05 9.09 4.29
C GLN A 184 -19.64 9.14 4.89
N ILE A 185 -18.74 9.94 4.32
CA ILE A 185 -17.37 10.10 4.84
C ILE A 185 -17.44 10.81 6.19
N PRO A 186 -16.73 10.31 7.23
CA PRO A 186 -16.74 10.93 8.55
C PRO A 186 -16.27 12.38 8.53
N HIS A 187 -16.85 13.25 9.36
CA HIS A 187 -16.56 14.69 9.44
C HIS A 187 -15.08 15.02 9.69
N LEU A 188 -14.31 14.09 10.25
CA LEU A 188 -12.85 14.24 10.41
C LEU A 188 -12.13 14.46 9.07
N TYR A 189 -12.74 14.05 7.95
CA TYR A 189 -12.20 14.17 6.59
C TYR A 189 -13.03 15.17 5.77
N GLN A 190 -13.46 16.29 6.37
CA GLN A 190 -14.35 17.27 5.72
C GLN A 190 -13.72 17.91 4.47
N ASP A 191 -12.40 18.09 4.46
CA ASP A 191 -11.62 18.56 3.30
C ASP A 191 -11.77 17.64 2.08
N SER A 192 -11.77 16.34 2.31
CA SER A 192 -12.00 15.32 1.29
C SER A 192 -13.45 15.35 0.77
N VAL A 193 -14.41 15.55 1.68
CA VAL A 193 -15.83 15.72 1.30
C VAL A 193 -16.02 16.98 0.45
N ASP A 194 -15.42 18.10 0.85
CA ASP A 194 -15.49 19.36 0.13
C ASP A 194 -14.86 19.24 -1.28
N TYR A 195 -13.72 18.55 -1.41
CA TYR A 195 -13.16 18.24 -2.73
C TYR A 195 -14.14 17.47 -3.61
N LEU A 196 -14.73 16.39 -3.09
CA LEU A 196 -15.68 15.56 -3.84
C LEU A 196 -16.94 16.34 -4.24
N LEU A 197 -17.53 17.11 -3.32
CA LEU A 197 -18.68 17.95 -3.62
C LEU A 197 -18.32 19.03 -4.65
N GLY A 198 -17.16 19.66 -4.54
CA GLY A 198 -16.66 20.60 -5.52
C GLY A 198 -16.53 20.01 -6.93
N LYS A 199 -15.97 18.79 -7.03
CA LYS A 199 -15.88 18.06 -8.29
C LYS A 199 -17.26 17.72 -8.86
N ILE A 200 -18.18 17.20 -8.05
CA ILE A 200 -19.56 16.86 -8.46
C ILE A 200 -20.30 18.11 -8.97
N HIS A 201 -20.22 19.23 -8.25
CA HIS A 201 -20.87 20.49 -8.69
C HIS A 201 -20.22 21.05 -9.96
N SER A 202 -18.90 20.87 -10.14
CA SER A 202 -18.19 21.23 -11.37
C SER A 202 -18.70 20.44 -12.58
N ASP A 203 -18.92 19.14 -12.43
CA ASP A 203 -19.47 18.27 -13.49
C ASP A 203 -20.93 18.63 -13.81
N LEU A 204 -21.69 19.08 -12.81
CA LEU A 204 -23.06 19.57 -12.96
C LEU A 204 -23.13 21.03 -13.51
N GLN A 205 -21.99 21.65 -13.85
CA GLN A 205 -21.86 23.03 -14.31
C GLN A 205 -22.36 24.09 -13.31
N GLN A 206 -22.44 23.75 -12.05
CA GLN A 206 -22.81 24.62 -10.94
C GLN A 206 -21.58 25.36 -10.40
N ILE A 207 -21.11 26.35 -11.20
CA ILE A 207 -19.80 27.01 -11.04
C ILE A 207 -19.59 27.59 -9.62
N ASP A 208 -20.59 28.31 -9.10
CA ASP A 208 -20.50 28.99 -7.80
C ASP A 208 -20.39 27.97 -6.66
N SER A 209 -21.21 26.92 -6.69
CA SER A 209 -21.15 25.83 -5.71
C SER A 209 -19.82 25.05 -5.80
N ALA A 210 -19.38 24.76 -7.03
CA ALA A 210 -18.09 24.09 -7.25
C ALA A 210 -16.94 24.93 -6.64
N ARG A 211 -16.90 26.23 -6.94
CA ARG A 211 -15.88 27.14 -6.42
C ARG A 211 -15.92 27.25 -4.89
N PHE A 212 -17.12 27.33 -4.32
CA PHE A 212 -17.28 27.35 -2.85
C PHE A 212 -16.65 26.13 -2.18
N TYR A 213 -17.00 24.93 -2.60
CA TYR A 213 -16.48 23.70 -2.02
C TYR A 213 -14.98 23.51 -2.30
N LEU A 214 -14.50 23.78 -3.52
CA LEU A 214 -13.10 23.66 -3.86
C LEU A 214 -12.22 24.66 -3.08
N ASN A 215 -12.69 25.89 -2.87
CA ASN A 215 -11.96 26.86 -2.04
C ASN A 215 -11.88 26.42 -0.57
N ARG A 216 -12.90 25.76 -0.03
CA ARG A 216 -12.81 25.17 1.32
C ARG A 216 -11.80 24.02 1.36
N SER A 217 -11.86 23.10 0.41
CA SER A 217 -10.93 21.98 0.31
C SER A 217 -9.49 22.42 0.11
N SER A 218 -9.25 23.56 -0.56
CA SER A 218 -7.88 24.10 -0.76
C SER A 218 -7.17 24.55 0.52
N GLN A 219 -7.90 24.65 1.63
CA GLN A 219 -7.36 24.97 2.97
C GLN A 219 -6.94 23.69 3.74
N SER A 220 -6.98 22.53 3.11
CA SER A 220 -6.55 21.25 3.72
C SER A 220 -5.07 21.28 4.10
N ASN A 221 -4.73 20.61 5.20
CA ASN A 221 -3.35 20.32 5.55
C ASN A 221 -2.80 19.07 4.82
N ASN A 222 -3.65 18.37 4.05
CA ASN A 222 -3.27 17.19 3.30
C ASN A 222 -2.82 17.58 1.88
N PRO A 223 -1.53 17.47 1.53
CA PRO A 223 -1.01 17.89 0.23
C PRO A 223 -1.64 17.12 -0.94
N PHE A 224 -2.04 15.85 -0.74
CA PHE A 224 -2.72 15.06 -1.77
C PHE A 224 -4.11 15.61 -2.09
N ILE A 225 -4.87 16.05 -1.08
CA ILE A 225 -6.17 16.68 -1.29
C ILE A 225 -6.00 18.05 -1.94
N CYS A 226 -5.05 18.86 -1.49
CA CYS A 226 -4.73 20.15 -2.10
C CYS A 226 -4.36 19.99 -3.59
N LEU A 227 -3.50 19.03 -3.93
CA LEU A 227 -3.11 18.76 -5.32
C LEU A 227 -4.34 18.44 -6.19
N LYS A 228 -5.21 17.53 -5.72
CA LYS A 228 -6.47 17.21 -6.42
C LYS A 228 -7.39 18.44 -6.56
N THR A 229 -7.53 19.21 -5.51
CA THR A 229 -8.37 20.43 -5.47
C THR A 229 -7.89 21.48 -6.45
N TYR A 230 -6.58 21.77 -6.48
CA TYR A 230 -6.05 22.77 -7.42
C TYR A 230 -6.11 22.30 -8.88
N ARG A 231 -6.05 21.00 -9.16
CA ARG A 231 -6.34 20.46 -10.51
C ARG A 231 -7.78 20.77 -10.93
N GLN A 232 -8.75 20.56 -10.05
CA GLN A 232 -10.16 20.87 -10.33
C GLN A 232 -10.39 22.39 -10.46
N LEU A 233 -9.75 23.22 -9.63
CA LEU A 233 -9.82 24.67 -9.73
C LEU A 233 -9.19 25.18 -11.04
N THR A 234 -8.09 24.57 -11.49
CA THR A 234 -7.46 24.89 -12.78
C THR A 234 -8.44 24.63 -13.93
N ASP A 235 -9.04 23.43 -13.96
CA ASP A 235 -10.04 23.08 -14.98
C ASP A 235 -11.26 24.01 -14.94
N LEU A 236 -11.77 24.32 -13.74
CA LEU A 236 -12.88 25.26 -13.56
C LEU A 236 -12.51 26.68 -14.07
N ASN A 237 -11.30 27.16 -13.78
CA ASN A 237 -10.84 28.48 -14.23
C ASN A 237 -10.61 28.52 -15.74
N ILE A 238 -10.14 27.44 -16.37
CA ILE A 238 -10.05 27.32 -17.84
C ILE A 238 -11.44 27.42 -18.44
N ARG A 239 -12.41 26.65 -17.95
CA ARG A 239 -13.79 26.64 -18.45
C ARG A 239 -14.50 28.00 -18.29
N THR A 240 -14.15 28.75 -17.23
CA THR A 240 -14.72 30.09 -16.98
C THR A 240 -13.90 31.23 -17.57
N GLY A 241 -12.80 30.98 -18.28
CA GLY A 241 -11.95 31.98 -18.91
C GLY A 241 -11.12 32.83 -17.94
N SER A 242 -10.92 32.40 -16.71
CA SER A 242 -10.14 33.12 -15.68
C SER A 242 -8.63 32.80 -15.79
N LEU A 243 -7.92 33.50 -16.69
CA LEU A 243 -6.48 33.26 -16.94
C LEU A 243 -5.61 33.48 -15.70
N ASN A 244 -5.87 34.55 -14.93
CA ASN A 244 -5.12 34.81 -13.69
C ASN A 244 -5.35 33.66 -12.69
N GLY A 245 -6.59 33.20 -12.53
CA GLY A 245 -6.89 32.05 -11.67
C GLY A 245 -6.21 30.76 -12.12
N VAL A 246 -5.98 30.55 -13.41
CA VAL A 246 -5.21 29.40 -13.92
C VAL A 246 -3.75 29.51 -13.49
N SER A 247 -3.12 30.69 -13.65
CA SER A 247 -1.71 30.91 -13.26
C SER A 247 -1.49 30.63 -11.79
N ASP A 248 -2.35 31.18 -10.92
CA ASP A 248 -2.26 30.99 -9.47
C ASP A 248 -2.42 29.51 -9.07
N CYS A 249 -3.36 28.80 -9.72
CA CYS A 249 -3.56 27.37 -9.47
C CYS A 249 -2.35 26.53 -9.92
N LEU A 250 -1.73 26.85 -11.07
CA LEU A 250 -0.55 26.13 -11.55
C LEU A 250 0.65 26.28 -10.61
N GLU A 251 0.87 27.46 -10.03
CA GLU A 251 1.90 27.69 -9.02
C GLU A 251 1.65 26.81 -7.78
N ARG A 252 0.37 26.76 -7.32
CA ARG A 252 0.00 25.88 -6.19
C ARG A 252 0.16 24.41 -6.51
N LEU A 253 -0.17 23.98 -7.73
CA LEU A 253 0.04 22.59 -8.17
C LEU A 253 1.51 22.20 -8.12
N THR A 254 2.42 23.03 -8.63
CA THR A 254 3.86 22.75 -8.57
C THR A 254 4.36 22.68 -7.13
N HIS A 255 3.87 23.55 -6.26
CA HIS A 255 4.22 23.54 -4.84
C HIS A 255 3.80 22.25 -4.13
N TYR A 256 2.52 21.83 -4.28
CA TYR A 256 2.04 20.61 -3.64
C TYR A 256 2.61 19.33 -4.26
N GLN A 257 2.89 19.33 -5.57
CA GLN A 257 3.59 18.22 -6.19
C GLN A 257 5.00 18.05 -5.59
N ALA A 258 5.75 19.16 -5.44
CA ALA A 258 7.08 19.12 -4.83
C ALA A 258 7.03 18.65 -3.36
N GLN A 259 5.99 19.00 -2.60
CA GLN A 259 5.80 18.49 -1.24
C GLN A 259 5.59 16.98 -1.23
N ILE A 260 4.75 16.45 -2.12
CA ILE A 260 4.47 15.02 -2.23
C ILE A 260 5.75 14.25 -2.64
N ASP A 261 6.48 14.78 -3.62
CA ASP A 261 7.75 14.19 -4.08
C ASP A 261 8.80 14.18 -2.97
N SER A 262 8.83 15.24 -2.13
CA SER A 262 9.71 15.29 -0.95
C SER A 262 9.32 14.27 0.12
N ILE A 263 8.03 14.01 0.34
CA ILE A 263 7.56 12.98 1.27
C ILE A 263 8.02 11.60 0.78
N ALA A 264 7.79 11.28 -0.49
CA ALA A 264 8.21 10.02 -1.09
C ALA A 264 9.74 9.83 -1.02
N TYR A 265 10.51 10.88 -1.36
CA TYR A 265 11.96 10.85 -1.28
C TYR A 265 12.49 10.63 0.16
N ASN A 266 11.87 11.24 1.16
CA ASN A 266 12.25 11.05 2.55
C ASN A 266 11.90 9.65 3.06
N GLU A 267 10.81 9.05 2.60
CA GLU A 267 10.46 7.65 2.89
C GLU A 267 11.51 6.71 2.29
N ASP A 268 11.92 6.93 1.04
CA ASP A 268 12.96 6.14 0.36
C ASP A 268 14.33 6.30 1.06
N LEU A 269 14.71 7.53 1.46
CA LEU A 269 15.94 7.78 2.21
C LEU A 269 15.95 7.06 3.56
N ALA A 270 14.86 7.12 4.32
CA ALA A 270 14.74 6.43 5.60
C ALA A 270 14.89 4.90 5.43
N GLN A 271 14.41 4.35 4.32
CA GLN A 271 14.60 2.94 3.97
C GLN A 271 16.09 2.63 3.71
N ILE A 272 16.77 3.45 2.90
CA ILE A 272 18.20 3.27 2.59
C ILE A 272 19.05 3.37 3.86
N GLU A 273 18.80 4.36 4.72
CA GLU A 273 19.52 4.53 5.98
C GLU A 273 19.32 3.34 6.94
N ASN A 274 18.12 2.77 6.99
CA ASN A 274 17.85 1.57 7.78
C ASN A 274 18.63 0.36 7.27
N VAL A 275 18.71 0.20 5.94
CA VAL A 275 19.52 -0.84 5.28
C VAL A 275 20.99 -0.68 5.60
N ASP A 276 21.53 0.54 5.51
CA ASP A 276 22.95 0.80 5.78
C ASP A 276 23.31 0.60 7.27
N LYS A 277 22.40 0.99 8.18
CA LYS A 277 22.55 0.69 9.62
C LYS A 277 22.60 -0.82 9.86
N LEU A 278 21.70 -1.59 9.23
CA LEU A 278 21.66 -3.03 9.36
C LEU A 278 22.96 -3.67 8.84
N ARG A 279 23.41 -3.28 7.63
CA ARG A 279 24.68 -3.78 7.04
C ARG A 279 25.89 -3.46 7.92
N LYS A 280 25.93 -2.26 8.51
CA LYS A 280 27.00 -1.88 9.44
C LYS A 280 26.98 -2.75 10.69
N THR A 281 25.83 -2.97 11.29
CA THR A 281 25.68 -3.81 12.48
C THR A 281 26.08 -5.26 12.21
N ILE A 282 25.70 -5.83 11.05
CA ILE A 282 26.13 -7.16 10.61
C ILE A 282 27.66 -7.23 10.53
N ARG A 283 28.28 -6.26 9.84
CA ARG A 283 29.75 -6.21 9.72
C ARG A 283 30.46 -6.09 11.07
N ASP A 284 29.92 -5.23 11.96
CA ASP A 284 30.49 -5.04 13.29
C ASP A 284 30.37 -6.31 14.15
N SER A 285 29.28 -7.10 13.98
CA SER A 285 29.14 -8.41 14.65
C SER A 285 30.09 -9.46 14.09
N GLU A 286 30.27 -9.53 12.77
CA GLU A 286 31.24 -10.44 12.13
C GLU A 286 32.67 -10.16 12.56
N VAL A 287 33.05 -8.89 12.73
CA VAL A 287 34.38 -8.47 13.23
C VAL A 287 34.54 -8.80 14.73
N ALA A 288 33.48 -8.78 15.52
CA ALA A 288 33.54 -9.12 16.95
C ALA A 288 33.63 -10.63 17.22
N GLU A 289 33.22 -11.48 16.25
CA GLU A 289 33.27 -12.94 16.34
C GLU A 289 34.55 -13.52 15.72
N ALA A 290 35.34 -12.73 15.00
CA ALA A 290 36.62 -13.15 14.38
C ALA A 290 37.84 -12.90 15.31
#